data_015fe867c0e1b13835d71fe971a97e6d
#
_entry.id   015fe867c0e1b13835d71fe971a97e6d
#
_cell.length_a   1.000
_cell.length_b   1.000
_cell.length_c   1.000
_cell.angle_alpha   90.00
_cell.angle_beta   90.00
_cell.angle_gamma   90.00
#
_symmetry.space_group_name_H-M   'P 1'
#
loop_
_entity.id
_entity.type
_entity.pdbx_description
1 polymer ?
#
loop_
_entity_poly.entity_id
_entity_poly.type
_entity_poly.pdbx_seq_one_letter_code
_entity_poly.pdbx_strand_id
1 'polypeptide(L)'
;MQKLSLADACPTMDYEIHLTNGEPYKSNRSLIVGFSGRYRDGSAGDPDAAFMKGIVGLASGIWWHKSLVIDISKLSYEWGDMIEVALDPPGSRPIAIVVGPACAGALATLWFGLDTERQATEQPGVFDHLDAALAYLRQDRT
;
A
#
# COMPACT_ATOMS: atom_id res chain seq x y z
N MET A 1 -2.20 -22.15 -25.16
CA MET A 1 -2.28 -22.04 -23.68
C MET A 1 -0.99 -21.44 -23.17
N GLN A 2 -1.07 -20.42 -22.30
CA GLN A 2 0.08 -19.72 -21.76
C GLN A 2 0.12 -19.90 -20.24
N LYS A 3 1.27 -20.30 -19.71
CA LYS A 3 1.50 -20.35 -18.27
C LYS A 3 1.97 -18.99 -17.78
N LEU A 4 1.30 -18.45 -16.76
CA LEU A 4 1.62 -17.15 -16.15
C LEU A 4 2.15 -17.31 -14.74
N SER A 5 3.01 -16.39 -14.34
CA SER A 5 3.40 -16.19 -12.95
C SER A 5 3.06 -14.76 -12.52
N LEU A 6 3.02 -14.51 -11.22
CA LEU A 6 2.74 -13.16 -10.71
C LEU A 6 3.80 -12.15 -11.16
N ALA A 7 5.06 -12.58 -11.28
CA ALA A 7 6.13 -11.71 -11.77
C ALA A 7 5.90 -11.22 -13.20
N ASP A 8 5.16 -11.95 -14.01
CA ASP A 8 4.84 -11.55 -15.38
C ASP A 8 3.91 -10.33 -15.42
N ALA A 9 3.09 -10.16 -14.38
CA ALA A 9 2.14 -9.05 -14.31
C ALA A 9 2.84 -7.71 -14.08
N CYS A 10 3.91 -7.70 -13.27
CA CYS A 10 4.65 -6.48 -12.97
C CYS A 10 6.12 -6.81 -12.70
N PRO A 11 6.95 -6.85 -13.76
CA PRO A 11 8.37 -7.25 -13.62
C PRO A 11 9.23 -6.21 -12.90
N THR A 12 8.74 -4.99 -12.70
CA THR A 12 9.49 -3.89 -12.09
C THR A 12 9.28 -3.78 -10.58
N MET A 13 8.43 -4.63 -10.01
CA MET A 13 8.01 -4.50 -8.61
C MET A 13 8.07 -5.85 -7.90
N ASP A 14 8.55 -5.82 -6.66
CA ASP A 14 8.49 -6.97 -5.74
C ASP A 14 7.49 -6.67 -4.62
N TYR A 15 7.07 -7.72 -3.93
CA TYR A 15 6.17 -7.60 -2.79
C TYR A 15 6.61 -8.47 -1.63
N GLU A 16 6.21 -8.08 -0.42
CA GLU A 16 6.38 -8.86 0.80
C GLU A 16 5.08 -8.81 1.60
N ILE A 17 4.77 -9.90 2.26
CA ILE A 17 3.57 -10.01 3.09
C ILE A 17 4.00 -10.39 4.50
N HIS A 18 3.58 -9.59 5.48
CA HIS A 18 3.84 -9.85 6.89
C HIS A 18 2.55 -9.76 7.67
N LEU A 19 2.52 -10.46 8.79
CA LEU A 19 1.39 -10.43 9.71
C LEU A 19 1.95 -10.17 11.10
N THR A 20 1.43 -9.16 11.79
CA THR A 20 1.89 -8.91 13.16
C THR A 20 1.52 -10.09 14.05
N ASN A 21 2.41 -10.38 15.02
CA ASN A 21 2.21 -11.48 15.95
C ASN A 21 1.08 -11.13 16.92
N GLY A 22 -0.16 -11.41 16.51
CA GLY A 22 -1.29 -11.45 17.41
C GLY A 22 -1.46 -12.85 17.96
N GLU A 23 -1.90 -12.98 19.18
CA GLU A 23 -2.32 -14.29 19.67
C GLU A 23 -3.45 -14.82 18.80
N PRO A 24 -3.47 -16.12 18.48
CA PRO A 24 -4.62 -16.71 17.83
C PRO A 24 -5.87 -16.35 18.62
N TYR A 25 -6.92 -15.97 17.93
CA TYR A 25 -8.21 -15.58 18.51
C TYR A 25 -8.30 -14.16 19.08
N LYS A 26 -7.21 -13.40 19.16
CA LYS A 26 -7.30 -11.95 19.46
C LYS A 26 -7.34 -11.15 18.17
N SER A 27 -8.31 -10.26 18.11
CA SER A 27 -8.66 -9.52 16.88
C SER A 27 -7.82 -8.26 16.68
N ASN A 28 -6.50 -8.32 16.91
CA ASN A 28 -5.62 -7.15 16.80
C ASN A 28 -4.49 -7.33 15.79
N ARG A 29 -4.58 -8.35 14.92
CA ARG A 29 -3.55 -8.59 13.91
C ARG A 29 -3.66 -7.60 12.78
N SER A 30 -2.52 -7.08 12.35
CA SER A 30 -2.41 -6.26 11.16
C SER A 30 -1.70 -7.05 10.06
N LEU A 31 -2.27 -7.00 8.86
CA LEU A 31 -1.64 -7.52 7.66
C LEU A 31 -0.83 -6.40 7.04
N ILE A 32 0.43 -6.66 6.72
CA ILE A 32 1.32 -5.68 6.10
C ILE A 32 1.70 -6.20 4.73
N VAL A 33 1.30 -5.46 3.70
CA VAL A 33 1.66 -5.77 2.31
C VAL A 33 2.59 -4.68 1.83
N GLY A 34 3.86 -5.04 1.60
CA GLY A 34 4.89 -4.12 1.17
C GLY A 34 5.21 -4.29 -0.31
N PHE A 35 5.47 -3.18 -0.98
CA PHE A 35 5.91 -3.16 -2.36
C PHE A 35 7.22 -2.40 -2.47
N SER A 36 8.13 -2.92 -3.30
CA SER A 36 9.43 -2.32 -3.57
C SER A 36 9.71 -2.34 -5.07
N GLY A 37 10.68 -1.55 -5.50
CA GLY A 37 11.01 -1.43 -6.90
C GLY A 37 10.39 -0.17 -7.51
N ARG A 38 9.87 -0.29 -8.71
CA ARG A 38 9.38 0.88 -9.45
C ARG A 38 7.95 0.71 -9.93
N TYR A 39 7.12 1.71 -9.64
CA TYR A 39 5.83 1.92 -10.27
C TYR A 39 6.08 2.73 -11.56
N ARG A 40 5.73 2.16 -12.71
CA ARG A 40 6.01 2.79 -14.01
C ARG A 40 5.14 4.01 -14.24
N ASP A 41 5.68 4.99 -14.97
CA ASP A 41 5.05 6.29 -15.16
C ASP A 41 3.81 6.23 -16.05
N GLY A 42 2.82 7.03 -15.70
CA GLY A 42 1.62 7.23 -16.52
C GLY A 42 0.84 5.96 -16.74
N SER A 43 0.37 5.76 -17.96
CA SER A 43 -0.44 4.58 -18.33
C SER A 43 0.35 3.27 -18.29
N ALA A 44 1.68 3.32 -18.37
CA ALA A 44 2.52 2.14 -18.17
C ALA A 44 2.41 1.58 -16.75
N GLY A 45 2.00 2.41 -15.78
CA GLY A 45 1.75 2.01 -14.40
C GLY A 45 0.38 1.37 -14.16
N ASP A 46 -0.52 1.36 -15.14
CA ASP A 46 -1.84 0.75 -14.94
C ASP A 46 -1.77 -0.73 -14.59
N PRO A 47 -0.94 -1.57 -15.26
CA PRO A 47 -0.73 -2.96 -14.82
C PRO A 47 -0.09 -3.06 -13.44
N ASP A 48 0.74 -2.08 -13.06
CA ASP A 48 1.38 -2.05 -11.74
C ASP A 48 0.35 -1.82 -10.64
N ALA A 49 -0.60 -0.91 -10.85
CA ALA A 49 -1.71 -0.70 -9.94
C ALA A 49 -2.58 -1.94 -9.82
N ALA A 50 -2.87 -2.61 -10.93
CA ALA A 50 -3.63 -3.87 -10.94
C ALA A 50 -2.89 -4.97 -10.17
N PHE A 51 -1.57 -5.06 -10.32
CA PHE A 51 -0.73 -6.00 -9.58
C PHE A 51 -0.81 -5.73 -8.07
N MET A 52 -0.61 -4.47 -7.65
CA MET A 52 -0.69 -4.09 -6.23
C MET A 52 -2.06 -4.44 -5.65
N LYS A 53 -3.12 -4.08 -6.35
CA LYS A 53 -4.50 -4.37 -5.92
C LYS A 53 -4.72 -5.87 -5.81
N GLY A 54 -4.23 -6.65 -6.78
CA GLY A 54 -4.34 -8.10 -6.80
C GLY A 54 -3.61 -8.76 -5.64
N ILE A 55 -2.38 -8.33 -5.34
CA ILE A 55 -1.60 -8.88 -4.23
C ILE A 55 -2.27 -8.56 -2.88
N VAL A 56 -2.73 -7.32 -2.68
CA VAL A 56 -3.45 -6.94 -1.46
C VAL A 56 -4.71 -7.80 -1.30
N GLY A 57 -5.49 -7.97 -2.36
CA GLY A 57 -6.70 -8.78 -2.34
C GLY A 57 -6.41 -10.25 -2.03
N LEU A 58 -5.37 -10.81 -2.64
CA LEU A 58 -4.95 -12.18 -2.39
C LEU A 58 -4.55 -12.39 -0.93
N ALA A 59 -3.67 -11.54 -0.41
CA ALA A 59 -3.20 -11.62 0.97
C ALA A 59 -4.37 -11.45 1.96
N SER A 60 -5.25 -10.50 1.70
CA SER A 60 -6.42 -10.23 2.54
C SER A 60 -7.38 -11.41 2.58
N GLY A 61 -7.47 -12.18 1.50
CA GLY A 61 -8.32 -13.35 1.42
C GLY A 61 -7.74 -14.59 2.08
N ILE A 62 -6.41 -14.66 2.22
CA ILE A 62 -5.73 -15.82 2.81
C ILE A 62 -5.59 -15.68 4.33
N TRP A 63 -5.17 -14.52 4.80
CA TRP A 63 -4.89 -14.30 6.23
C TRP A 63 -5.91 -13.38 6.87
N TRP A 64 -6.58 -13.88 7.91
CA TRP A 64 -7.48 -13.04 8.69
C TRP A 64 -6.69 -11.91 9.37
N HIS A 65 -7.23 -10.71 9.34
CA HIS A 65 -6.62 -9.51 9.94
C HIS A 65 -7.71 -8.50 10.31
N LYS A 66 -7.43 -7.69 11.30
CA LYS A 66 -8.33 -6.61 11.70
C LYS A 66 -8.06 -5.34 10.89
N SER A 67 -6.81 -5.10 10.57
CA SER A 67 -6.36 -3.87 9.90
C SER A 67 -5.29 -4.19 8.87
N LEU A 68 -5.12 -3.27 7.92
CA LEU A 68 -4.23 -3.44 6.78
C LEU A 68 -3.23 -2.28 6.71
N VAL A 69 -1.97 -2.60 6.50
CA VAL A 69 -0.95 -1.62 6.13
C VAL A 69 -0.51 -1.90 4.69
N ILE A 70 -0.55 -0.88 3.86
CA ILE A 70 0.08 -0.91 2.53
C ILE A 70 1.38 -0.11 2.66
N ASP A 71 2.50 -0.81 2.61
CA ASP A 71 3.82 -0.22 2.81
C ASP A 71 4.50 -0.01 1.46
N ILE A 72 4.55 1.23 1.03
CA ILE A 72 5.23 1.64 -0.21
C ILE A 72 6.48 2.48 0.07
N SER A 73 7.03 2.36 1.27
CA SER A 73 8.22 3.13 1.67
C SER A 73 9.45 2.83 0.81
N LYS A 74 9.48 1.68 0.15
CA LYS A 74 10.57 1.26 -0.73
C LYS A 74 10.19 1.27 -2.21
N LEU A 75 9.04 1.85 -2.54
CA LEU A 75 8.56 1.95 -3.91
C LEU A 75 8.93 3.31 -4.50
N SER A 76 9.45 3.31 -5.71
CA SER A 76 9.68 4.51 -6.51
C SER A 76 8.44 4.79 -7.34
N TYR A 77 7.89 5.99 -7.20
CA TYR A 77 6.70 6.44 -7.93
C TYR A 77 6.85 7.94 -8.24
N GLU A 78 6.64 8.32 -9.49
CA GLU A 78 6.74 9.70 -9.93
C GLU A 78 5.40 10.28 -10.40
N TRP A 79 4.61 9.54 -11.17
CA TRP A 79 3.30 9.99 -11.61
C TRP A 79 2.48 8.84 -12.20
N GLY A 80 1.16 9.03 -12.24
CA GLY A 80 0.19 8.06 -12.74
C GLY A 80 -0.97 7.91 -11.76
N ASP A 81 -2.20 8.13 -12.23
CA ASP A 81 -3.37 8.29 -11.36
C ASP A 81 -3.88 6.97 -10.79
N MET A 82 -3.60 5.84 -11.46
CA MET A 82 -4.18 4.54 -11.06
C MET A 82 -3.63 4.02 -9.74
N ILE A 83 -2.53 4.56 -9.24
CA ILE A 83 -2.01 4.16 -7.92
C ILE A 83 -3.03 4.44 -6.81
N GLU A 84 -3.88 5.46 -6.95
CA GLU A 84 -4.93 5.74 -5.96
C GLU A 84 -5.88 4.55 -5.78
N VAL A 85 -6.19 3.86 -6.87
CA VAL A 85 -7.06 2.66 -6.82
C VAL A 85 -6.38 1.54 -6.03
N ALA A 86 -5.07 1.38 -6.20
CA ALA A 86 -4.30 0.37 -5.48
C ALA A 86 -4.19 0.69 -3.99
N LEU A 87 -4.18 1.97 -3.62
CA LEU A 87 -4.06 2.42 -2.24
C LEU A 87 -5.40 2.53 -1.50
N ASP A 88 -6.50 2.25 -2.18
CA ASP A 88 -7.85 2.28 -1.61
C ASP A 88 -8.58 0.95 -1.86
N PRO A 89 -8.12 -0.15 -1.26
CA PRO A 89 -8.74 -1.45 -1.44
C PRO A 89 -10.13 -1.48 -0.84
N PRO A 90 -11.05 -2.28 -1.42
CA PRO A 90 -12.41 -2.37 -0.92
C PRO A 90 -12.45 -3.05 0.46
N GLY A 91 -13.42 -2.66 1.26
CA GLY A 91 -13.64 -3.23 2.57
C GLY A 91 -13.81 -2.15 3.64
N SER A 92 -14.23 -2.58 4.82
CA SER A 92 -14.49 -1.68 5.95
C SER A 92 -13.40 -1.72 7.02
N ARG A 93 -12.31 -2.45 6.77
CA ARG A 93 -11.21 -2.57 7.73
C ARG A 93 -10.37 -1.30 7.74
N PRO A 94 -9.85 -0.88 8.90
CA PRO A 94 -8.93 0.25 8.97
C PRO A 94 -7.67 0.01 8.13
N ILE A 95 -7.25 1.04 7.41
CA ILE A 95 -6.11 0.99 6.51
C ILE A 95 -5.15 2.12 6.84
N ALA A 96 -3.86 1.81 6.84
CA ALA A 96 -2.80 2.81 6.90
C ALA A 96 -1.84 2.60 5.72
N ILE A 97 -1.27 3.69 5.25
CA ILE A 97 -0.29 3.70 4.16
C ILE A 97 1.03 4.21 4.73
N VAL A 98 2.12 3.52 4.41
CA VAL A 98 3.47 3.96 4.77
C VAL A 98 4.19 4.38 3.50
N VAL A 99 4.63 5.65 3.46
CA VAL A 99 5.34 6.22 2.32
C VAL A 99 6.82 6.39 2.63
N GLY A 100 7.62 6.51 1.59
CA GLY A 100 9.05 6.76 1.71
C GLY A 100 9.52 7.87 0.78
N PRO A 101 10.83 8.17 0.78
CA PRO A 101 11.37 9.32 0.05
C PRO A 101 11.21 9.24 -1.47
N ALA A 102 11.10 8.04 -2.03
CA ALA A 102 11.00 7.86 -3.49
C ALA A 102 9.56 7.95 -4.02
N CYS A 103 8.55 8.09 -3.14
CA CYS A 103 7.14 8.20 -3.55
C CYS A 103 6.38 9.33 -2.87
N ALA A 104 6.83 9.80 -1.71
CA ALA A 104 6.06 10.75 -0.91
C ALA A 104 5.77 12.07 -1.63
N GLY A 105 6.76 12.64 -2.32
CA GLY A 105 6.57 13.90 -3.05
C GLY A 105 5.55 13.79 -4.17
N ALA A 106 5.60 12.70 -4.93
CA ALA A 106 4.67 12.47 -6.02
C ALA A 106 3.25 12.21 -5.51
N LEU A 107 3.11 11.49 -4.39
CA LEU A 107 1.80 11.26 -3.77
C LEU A 107 1.21 12.55 -3.19
N ALA A 108 2.03 13.40 -2.61
CA ALA A 108 1.59 14.72 -2.15
C ALA A 108 1.02 15.53 -3.33
N THR A 109 1.69 15.52 -4.46
CA THR A 109 1.21 16.16 -5.68
C THR A 109 -0.11 15.56 -6.15
N LEU A 110 -0.23 14.25 -6.15
CA LEU A 110 -1.44 13.55 -6.56
C LEU A 110 -2.64 13.90 -5.67
N TRP A 111 -2.43 13.93 -4.36
CA TRP A 111 -3.52 14.17 -3.40
C TRP A 111 -3.85 15.65 -3.21
N PHE A 112 -2.87 16.54 -3.31
CA PHE A 112 -3.04 17.94 -2.93
C PHE A 112 -2.84 18.93 -4.08
N GLY A 113 -2.35 18.49 -5.24
CA GLY A 113 -2.16 19.31 -6.42
C GLY A 113 -0.70 19.59 -6.72
N LEU A 114 -0.45 20.07 -7.95
CA LEU A 114 0.89 20.25 -8.52
C LEU A 114 1.77 21.21 -7.73
N ASP A 115 1.19 22.28 -7.18
CA ASP A 115 1.95 23.33 -6.49
C ASP A 115 1.86 23.22 -4.98
N THR A 116 1.54 22.02 -4.47
CA THR A 116 1.35 21.84 -3.04
C THR A 116 2.66 21.96 -2.27
N GLU A 117 2.59 22.59 -1.11
CA GLU A 117 3.63 22.57 -0.09
C GLU A 117 3.35 21.54 1.00
N ARG A 118 2.21 20.85 0.90
CA ARG A 118 1.81 19.84 1.89
C ARG A 118 2.61 18.57 1.71
N GLN A 119 2.84 17.88 2.84
CA GLN A 119 3.50 16.58 2.88
C GLN A 119 2.47 15.46 2.66
N ALA A 120 2.91 14.35 2.10
CA ALA A 120 2.03 13.17 1.95
C ALA A 120 1.47 12.71 3.28
N THR A 121 2.24 12.82 4.36
CA THR A 121 1.83 12.44 5.71
C THR A 121 0.73 13.33 6.29
N GLU A 122 0.38 14.43 5.67
CA GLU A 122 -0.79 15.23 6.05
C GLU A 122 -2.10 14.62 5.57
N GLN A 123 -2.05 13.67 4.64
CA GLN A 123 -3.21 12.88 4.27
C GLN A 123 -3.57 11.94 5.41
N PRO A 124 -4.85 11.90 5.85
CA PRO A 124 -5.27 10.99 6.92
C PRO A 124 -4.91 9.54 6.63
N GLY A 125 -4.35 8.84 7.62
CA GLY A 125 -3.97 7.44 7.48
C GLY A 125 -2.65 7.20 6.76
N VAL A 126 -1.88 8.24 6.48
CA VAL A 126 -0.58 8.15 5.79
C VAL A 126 0.54 8.50 6.76
N PHE A 127 1.56 7.65 6.80
CA PHE A 127 2.68 7.74 7.72
C PHE A 127 4.00 7.53 6.98
N ASP A 128 5.09 7.98 7.56
CA ASP A 128 6.45 7.76 7.01
C ASP A 128 7.24 6.70 7.78
N HIS A 129 6.63 6.08 8.78
CA HIS A 129 7.20 4.98 9.56
C HIS A 129 6.15 3.90 9.82
N LEU A 130 6.56 2.65 9.70
CA LEU A 130 5.68 1.51 9.96
C LEU A 130 5.16 1.51 11.40
N ASP A 131 6.02 1.81 12.38
CA ASP A 131 5.61 1.83 13.79
C ASP A 131 4.50 2.85 14.05
N ALA A 132 4.55 4.01 13.41
CA ALA A 132 3.51 5.03 13.53
C ALA A 132 2.19 4.54 12.93
N ALA A 133 2.24 3.88 11.78
CA ALA A 133 1.06 3.30 11.14
C ALA A 133 0.42 2.23 12.02
N LEU A 134 1.22 1.33 12.58
CA LEU A 134 0.72 0.29 13.47
C LEU A 134 0.13 0.86 14.77
N ALA A 135 0.75 1.91 15.32
CA ALA A 135 0.22 2.59 16.50
C ALA A 135 -1.14 3.23 16.22
N TYR A 136 -1.27 3.88 15.06
CA TYR A 136 -2.53 4.48 14.62
C TYR A 136 -3.63 3.42 14.51
N LEU A 137 -3.33 2.27 13.90
CA LEU A 137 -4.31 1.19 13.69
C LEU A 137 -4.73 0.55 15.01
N ARG A 138 -3.84 0.52 16.01
CA ARG A 138 -4.18 0.01 17.35
C ARG A 138 -5.09 0.95 18.13
N GLN A 139 -5.05 2.25 17.84
CA GLN A 139 -5.92 3.25 18.48
C GLN A 139 -7.31 3.27 17.90
N ASP A 140 -7.49 2.80 16.67
CA ASP A 140 -8.78 2.72 16.02
C ASP A 140 -9.54 1.49 16.54
N ARG A 141 -10.27 1.68 17.64
CA ARG A 141 -10.91 0.62 18.40
C ARG A 141 -12.40 0.44 18.12
N THR A 142 -12.98 1.37 17.47
CA THR A 142 -14.44 1.41 17.32
C THR A 142 -14.91 1.04 15.95
#